data_63dee4a4b95b1ae1fc17c7b08ef53a4f
#
_entry.id   63dee4a4b95b1ae1fc17c7b08ef53a4f
#
_cell.length_a   1.000
_cell.length_b   1.000
_cell.length_c   1.000
_cell.angle_alpha   90.00
_cell.angle_beta   90.00
_cell.angle_gamma   90.00
#
_symmetry.space_group_name_H-M   'P 1'
#
loop_
_entity.id
_entity.type
_entity.pdbx_description
1 polymer ?
#
loop_
_entity_poly.entity_id
_entity_poly.type
_entity_poly.pdbx_seq_one_letter_code
_entity_poly.pdbx_strand_id
1 'polypeptide(L)'
;MNYLAERRQEEKERRRAEILDAAEAVAASVGWDELTMDQVARRARLSRALLYVYFKDKVDLMFGICERGLETMRQRFAEAVARERLGLDQIVGIGRAYIAFSQEFPVYFDVLARCELREMSTVDAVPSEAACQAEGGAVQALMVSVLETGVRDGSIRADLGDPRVVANALWGMTHGVVQLASTKAKLLAHHGVDGRAVIEQTLAMATRALAANP
;
A
#
# COMPACT_ATOMS: atom_id res chain seq x y z
N MET A 1 13.37 -3.84 33.44
CA MET A 1 12.43 -4.16 32.33
C MET A 1 11.54 -5.29 32.80
N ASN A 2 10.24 -5.24 32.53
CA ASN A 2 9.27 -6.17 33.09
C ASN A 2 9.02 -7.33 32.11
N TYR A 3 9.79 -8.40 32.21
CA TYR A 3 9.74 -9.60 31.36
C TYR A 3 8.30 -10.14 31.14
N LEU A 4 7.44 -10.06 32.16
CA LEU A 4 6.03 -10.47 32.03
C LEU A 4 5.21 -9.55 31.15
N ALA A 5 5.52 -8.23 31.13
CA ALA A 5 4.85 -7.29 30.25
C ALA A 5 5.29 -7.46 28.80
N GLU A 6 6.57 -7.71 28.56
CA GLU A 6 7.13 -7.98 27.23
C GLU A 6 6.49 -9.25 26.63
N ARG A 7 6.45 -10.36 27.41
CA ARG A 7 5.79 -11.61 26.95
C ARG A 7 4.31 -11.43 26.63
N ARG A 8 3.59 -10.63 27.42
CA ARG A 8 2.18 -10.33 27.14
C ARG A 8 2.00 -9.53 25.87
N GLN A 9 2.90 -8.60 25.61
CA GLN A 9 2.88 -7.79 24.40
C GLN A 9 3.18 -8.66 23.17
N GLU A 10 4.23 -9.48 23.21
CA GLU A 10 4.56 -10.44 22.15
C GLU A 10 3.39 -11.40 21.83
N GLU A 11 2.75 -11.93 22.87
CA GLU A 11 1.58 -12.81 22.70
C GLU A 11 0.41 -12.07 22.05
N LYS A 12 0.18 -10.80 22.44
CA LYS A 12 -0.85 -9.94 21.84
C LYS A 12 -0.59 -9.68 20.36
N GLU A 13 0.66 -9.33 20.02
CA GLU A 13 1.09 -9.07 18.64
C GLU A 13 0.99 -10.33 17.78
N ARG A 14 1.46 -11.46 18.28
CA ARG A 14 1.32 -12.75 17.61
C ARG A 14 -0.14 -13.08 17.32
N ARG A 15 -1.01 -12.90 18.30
CA ARG A 15 -2.45 -13.17 18.13
C ARG A 15 -3.10 -12.21 17.13
N ARG A 16 -2.72 -10.94 17.16
CA ARG A 16 -3.17 -9.95 16.16
C ARG A 16 -2.74 -10.38 14.75
N ALA A 17 -1.51 -10.84 14.58
CA ALA A 17 -1.01 -11.34 13.31
C ALA A 17 -1.80 -12.57 12.81
N GLU A 18 -2.07 -13.56 13.68
CA GLU A 18 -2.87 -14.75 13.35
C GLU A 18 -4.29 -14.37 12.87
N ILE A 19 -4.90 -13.33 13.47
CA ILE A 19 -6.21 -12.83 13.04
C ILE A 19 -6.14 -12.19 11.66
N LEU A 20 -5.11 -11.38 11.40
CA LEU A 20 -4.90 -10.76 10.10
C LEU A 20 -4.65 -11.81 9.00
N ASP A 21 -3.83 -12.85 9.27
CA ASP A 21 -3.61 -13.97 8.35
C ASP A 21 -4.93 -14.68 8.00
N ALA A 22 -5.79 -14.89 9.01
CA ALA A 22 -7.10 -15.48 8.80
C ALA A 22 -8.03 -14.58 7.98
N ALA A 23 -8.00 -13.26 8.22
CA ALA A 23 -8.79 -12.28 7.49
C ALA A 23 -8.37 -12.18 6.03
N GLU A 24 -7.06 -12.15 5.75
CA GLU A 24 -6.50 -12.16 4.41
C GLU A 24 -6.89 -13.43 3.65
N ALA A 25 -6.83 -14.59 4.28
CA ALA A 25 -7.24 -15.86 3.68
C ALA A 25 -8.75 -15.89 3.36
N VAL A 26 -9.61 -15.33 4.23
CA VAL A 26 -11.04 -15.19 3.97
C VAL A 26 -11.28 -14.20 2.84
N ALA A 27 -10.64 -13.01 2.87
CA ALA A 27 -10.76 -12.01 1.82
C ALA A 27 -10.33 -12.54 0.45
N ALA A 28 -9.25 -13.32 0.38
CA ALA A 28 -8.80 -13.98 -0.84
C ALA A 28 -9.83 -14.99 -1.39
N SER A 29 -10.61 -15.63 -0.52
CA SER A 29 -11.58 -16.67 -0.89
C SER A 29 -12.93 -16.10 -1.34
N VAL A 30 -13.47 -15.11 -0.62
CA VAL A 30 -14.84 -14.60 -0.85
C VAL A 30 -14.90 -13.13 -1.26
N GLY A 31 -13.77 -12.43 -1.26
CA GLY A 31 -13.70 -10.98 -1.45
C GLY A 31 -13.98 -10.22 -0.14
N TRP A 32 -13.55 -8.95 -0.13
CA TRP A 32 -13.72 -8.10 1.05
C TRP A 32 -15.20 -7.84 1.40
N ASP A 33 -16.06 -7.66 0.40
CA ASP A 33 -17.46 -7.31 0.64
C ASP A 33 -18.21 -8.41 1.38
N GLU A 34 -17.98 -9.67 1.01
CA GLU A 34 -18.60 -10.86 1.61
C GLU A 34 -17.90 -11.35 2.88
N LEU A 35 -16.73 -10.78 3.24
CA LEU A 35 -16.04 -11.11 4.46
C LEU A 35 -16.86 -10.69 5.67
N THR A 36 -17.01 -11.58 6.66
CA THR A 36 -17.63 -11.33 7.95
C THR A 36 -16.71 -11.62 9.12
N MET A 37 -16.88 -10.93 10.24
CA MET A 37 -16.11 -11.18 11.47
C MET A 37 -16.25 -12.63 11.95
N ASP A 38 -17.41 -13.26 11.76
CA ASP A 38 -17.63 -14.66 12.13
C ASP A 38 -16.81 -15.65 11.27
N GLN A 39 -16.66 -15.38 9.98
CA GLN A 39 -15.78 -16.18 9.11
C GLN A 39 -14.32 -16.06 9.54
N VAL A 40 -13.87 -14.85 9.88
CA VAL A 40 -12.51 -14.61 10.37
C VAL A 40 -12.28 -15.32 11.72
N ALA A 41 -13.19 -15.19 12.68
CA ALA A 41 -13.09 -15.87 13.98
C ALA A 41 -12.97 -17.39 13.80
N ARG A 42 -13.84 -18.00 12.97
CA ARG A 42 -13.77 -19.44 12.65
C ARG A 42 -12.46 -19.84 11.99
N ARG A 43 -11.99 -19.04 11.03
CA ARG A 43 -10.73 -19.30 10.31
C ARG A 43 -9.51 -19.20 11.25
N ALA A 44 -9.49 -18.21 12.15
CA ALA A 44 -8.48 -18.01 13.18
C ALA A 44 -8.59 -19.02 14.34
N ARG A 45 -9.64 -19.85 14.39
CA ARG A 45 -9.95 -20.78 15.49
C ARG A 45 -10.13 -20.06 16.83
N LEU A 46 -10.77 -18.88 16.80
CA LEU A 46 -11.04 -18.06 17.97
C LEU A 46 -12.54 -17.96 18.24
N SER A 47 -12.89 -17.66 19.49
CA SER A 47 -14.25 -17.21 19.79
C SER A 47 -14.49 -15.82 19.20
N ARG A 48 -15.73 -15.54 18.82
CA ARG A 48 -16.13 -14.20 18.35
C ARG A 48 -15.78 -13.11 19.38
N ALA A 49 -16.04 -13.36 20.67
CA ALA A 49 -15.71 -12.42 21.74
C ALA A 49 -14.22 -12.09 21.78
N LEU A 50 -13.34 -13.07 21.58
CA LEU A 50 -11.90 -12.85 21.56
C LEU A 50 -11.46 -12.05 20.33
N LEU A 51 -12.06 -12.28 19.16
CA LEU A 51 -11.77 -11.48 17.97
C LEU A 51 -12.07 -9.99 18.22
N TYR A 52 -13.22 -9.68 18.85
CA TYR A 52 -13.60 -8.30 19.15
C TYR A 52 -12.74 -7.61 20.24
N VAL A 53 -11.92 -8.35 20.97
CA VAL A 53 -10.88 -7.78 21.84
C VAL A 53 -9.74 -7.16 21.03
N TYR A 54 -9.45 -7.71 19.83
CA TYR A 54 -8.35 -7.25 18.97
C TYR A 54 -8.79 -6.26 17.90
N PHE A 55 -9.99 -6.44 17.35
CA PHE A 55 -10.53 -5.58 16.28
C PHE A 55 -12.00 -5.27 16.60
N LYS A 56 -12.27 -3.98 16.80
CA LYS A 56 -13.59 -3.47 17.18
C LYS A 56 -14.70 -3.88 16.21
N ASP A 57 -14.40 -3.85 14.93
CA ASP A 57 -15.31 -4.15 13.83
C ASP A 57 -14.54 -4.50 12.54
N LYS A 58 -15.29 -4.71 11.46
CA LYS A 58 -14.72 -4.99 10.13
C LYS A 58 -13.87 -3.82 9.60
N VAL A 59 -14.17 -2.58 9.99
CA VAL A 59 -13.41 -1.40 9.56
C VAL A 59 -12.05 -1.34 10.25
N ASP A 60 -12.01 -1.59 11.56
CA ASP A 60 -10.76 -1.69 12.33
C ASP A 60 -9.87 -2.83 11.80
N LEU A 61 -10.48 -3.98 11.47
CA LEU A 61 -9.79 -5.10 10.82
C LEU A 61 -9.24 -4.69 9.44
N MET A 62 -9.98 -3.90 8.66
CA MET A 62 -9.54 -3.36 7.37
C MET A 62 -8.28 -2.51 7.52
N PHE A 63 -8.26 -1.60 8.48
CA PHE A 63 -7.08 -0.78 8.76
C PHE A 63 -5.88 -1.62 9.19
N GLY A 64 -6.08 -2.71 9.94
CA GLY A 64 -5.00 -3.63 10.29
C GLY A 64 -4.40 -4.34 9.06
N ILE A 65 -5.21 -4.71 8.07
CA ILE A 65 -4.73 -5.27 6.80
C ILE A 65 -4.04 -4.17 5.96
N CYS A 66 -4.59 -2.94 5.94
CA CYS A 66 -3.98 -1.79 5.27
C CYS A 66 -2.59 -1.49 5.83
N GLU A 67 -2.43 -1.44 7.14
CA GLU A 67 -1.14 -1.23 7.82
C GLU A 67 -0.11 -2.25 7.34
N ARG A 68 -0.44 -3.54 7.38
CA ARG A 68 0.44 -4.62 6.93
C ARG A 68 0.75 -4.54 5.41
N GLY A 69 -0.23 -4.18 4.60
CA GLY A 69 -0.06 -3.94 3.16
C GLY A 69 0.90 -2.79 2.88
N LEU A 70 0.78 -1.68 3.61
CA LEU A 70 1.67 -0.51 3.49
C LEU A 70 3.09 -0.82 3.99
N GLU A 71 3.23 -1.58 5.08
CA GLU A 71 4.53 -2.05 5.55
C GLU A 71 5.24 -2.90 4.49
N THR A 72 4.52 -3.87 3.90
CA THR A 72 5.02 -4.71 2.81
C THR A 72 5.42 -3.86 1.60
N MET A 73 4.60 -2.90 1.22
CA MET A 73 4.87 -1.96 0.12
C MET A 73 6.12 -1.12 0.40
N ARG A 74 6.26 -0.57 1.61
CA ARG A 74 7.42 0.23 2.01
C ARG A 74 8.72 -0.59 1.95
N GLN A 75 8.69 -1.86 2.38
CA GLN A 75 9.83 -2.76 2.27
C GLN A 75 10.23 -2.99 0.80
N ARG A 76 9.25 -3.25 -0.09
CA ARG A 76 9.49 -3.41 -1.53
C ARG A 76 10.04 -2.14 -2.18
N PHE A 77 9.57 -0.97 -1.76
CA PHE A 77 10.10 0.31 -2.23
C PHE A 77 11.54 0.53 -1.77
N ALA A 78 11.84 0.25 -0.50
CA ALA A 78 13.20 0.36 0.03
C ALA A 78 14.17 -0.59 -0.69
N GLU A 79 13.75 -1.82 -1.00
CA GLU A 79 14.53 -2.76 -1.81
C GLU A 79 14.77 -2.24 -3.23
N ALA A 80 13.76 -1.63 -3.86
CA ALA A 80 13.91 -1.05 -5.20
C ALA A 80 14.88 0.14 -5.20
N VAL A 81 14.77 1.02 -4.20
CA VAL A 81 15.69 2.15 -4.00
C VAL A 81 17.13 1.70 -3.80
N ALA A 82 17.35 0.65 -3.00
CA ALA A 82 18.69 0.14 -2.71
C ALA A 82 19.42 -0.45 -3.92
N ARG A 83 18.72 -0.80 -5.01
CA ARG A 83 19.29 -1.35 -6.24
C ARG A 83 19.83 -0.30 -7.20
N GLU A 84 19.42 0.95 -7.03
CA GLU A 84 19.66 2.03 -7.98
C GLU A 84 20.50 3.15 -7.34
N ARG A 85 21.28 3.84 -8.15
CA ARG A 85 22.18 4.90 -7.68
C ARG A 85 21.60 6.30 -7.86
N LEU A 86 20.87 6.54 -8.95
CA LEU A 86 20.31 7.84 -9.30
C LEU A 86 18.86 7.93 -8.83
N GLY A 87 18.46 9.08 -8.31
CA GLY A 87 17.12 9.29 -7.80
C GLY A 87 16.02 9.08 -8.86
N LEU A 88 16.28 9.38 -10.13
CA LEU A 88 15.34 9.07 -11.22
C LEU A 88 15.13 7.56 -11.36
N ASP A 89 16.19 6.77 -11.33
CA ASP A 89 16.10 5.30 -11.46
C ASP A 89 15.42 4.71 -10.22
N GLN A 90 15.70 5.26 -9.04
CA GLN A 90 15.05 4.89 -7.78
C GLN A 90 13.53 5.11 -7.82
N ILE A 91 13.05 6.28 -8.27
CA ILE A 91 11.61 6.56 -8.33
C ILE A 91 10.91 5.72 -9.40
N VAL A 92 11.57 5.43 -10.53
CA VAL A 92 11.07 4.48 -11.53
C VAL A 92 11.01 3.06 -10.96
N GLY A 93 12.02 2.67 -10.18
CA GLY A 93 12.05 1.40 -9.44
C GLY A 93 10.88 1.27 -8.47
N ILE A 94 10.55 2.34 -7.73
CA ILE A 94 9.36 2.40 -6.87
C ILE A 94 8.08 2.17 -7.68
N GLY A 95 7.91 2.84 -8.82
CA GLY A 95 6.76 2.65 -9.70
C GLY A 95 6.58 1.20 -10.16
N ARG A 96 7.69 0.55 -10.56
CA ARG A 96 7.71 -0.89 -10.93
C ARG A 96 7.37 -1.79 -9.73
N ALA A 97 7.93 -1.49 -8.55
CA ALA A 97 7.66 -2.24 -7.32
C ALA A 97 6.17 -2.12 -6.91
N TYR A 98 5.54 -0.95 -7.11
CA TYR A 98 4.11 -0.76 -6.88
C TYR A 98 3.25 -1.63 -7.81
N ILE A 99 3.59 -1.70 -9.09
CA ILE A 99 2.88 -2.54 -10.07
C ILE A 99 3.03 -4.01 -9.71
N ALA A 100 4.25 -4.46 -9.37
CA ALA A 100 4.48 -5.83 -8.91
C ALA A 100 3.69 -6.14 -7.63
N PHE A 101 3.67 -5.22 -6.65
CA PHE A 101 2.90 -5.34 -5.43
C PHE A 101 1.39 -5.56 -5.71
N SER A 102 0.80 -4.83 -6.64
CA SER A 102 -0.63 -4.98 -6.99
C SER A 102 -0.96 -6.38 -7.54
N GLN A 103 0.00 -7.04 -8.18
CA GLN A 103 -0.16 -8.38 -8.76
C GLN A 103 0.16 -9.50 -7.76
N GLU A 104 1.18 -9.31 -6.93
CA GLU A 104 1.62 -10.29 -5.93
C GLU A 104 0.68 -10.32 -4.71
N PHE A 105 0.12 -9.17 -4.32
CA PHE A 105 -0.70 -8.98 -3.13
C PHE A 105 -2.08 -8.39 -3.44
N PRO A 106 -2.93 -9.07 -4.23
CA PRO A 106 -4.20 -8.52 -4.69
C PRO A 106 -5.17 -8.19 -3.55
N VAL A 107 -5.10 -8.92 -2.42
CA VAL A 107 -5.90 -8.62 -1.22
C VAL A 107 -5.49 -7.29 -0.60
N TYR A 108 -4.19 -7.05 -0.44
CA TYR A 108 -3.70 -5.77 0.07
C TYR A 108 -4.07 -4.62 -0.86
N PHE A 109 -3.90 -4.82 -2.17
CA PHE A 109 -4.23 -3.79 -3.16
C PHE A 109 -5.73 -3.43 -3.14
N ASP A 110 -6.63 -4.40 -3.08
CA ASP A 110 -8.08 -4.18 -2.96
C ASP A 110 -8.45 -3.46 -1.65
N VAL A 111 -7.88 -3.90 -0.53
CA VAL A 111 -8.17 -3.31 0.78
C VAL A 111 -7.60 -1.89 0.89
N LEU A 112 -6.39 -1.63 0.37
CA LEU A 112 -5.81 -0.27 0.31
C LEU A 112 -6.70 0.68 -0.50
N ALA A 113 -7.15 0.27 -1.69
CA ALA A 113 -8.06 1.08 -2.51
C ALA A 113 -9.37 1.43 -1.77
N ARG A 114 -9.87 0.54 -0.92
CA ARG A 114 -11.06 0.79 -0.08
C ARG A 114 -10.78 1.73 1.08
N CYS A 115 -9.58 1.65 1.68
CA CYS A 115 -9.15 2.59 2.72
C CYS A 115 -9.08 4.02 2.16
N GLU A 116 -8.58 4.20 0.94
CA GLU A 116 -8.44 5.50 0.26
C GLU A 116 -9.79 6.19 -0.02
N LEU A 117 -10.87 5.41 -0.17
CA LEU A 117 -12.23 5.95 -0.36
C LEU A 117 -12.88 6.43 0.94
N ARG A 118 -12.24 6.22 2.08
CA ARG A 118 -12.78 6.64 3.38
C ARG A 118 -12.15 7.95 3.83
N GLU A 119 -12.99 8.82 4.39
CA GLU A 119 -12.46 9.95 5.15
C GLU A 119 -11.74 9.40 6.39
N MET A 120 -10.49 9.79 6.55
CA MET A 120 -9.67 9.39 7.69
C MET A 120 -10.09 10.19 8.93
N SER A 121 -10.24 9.51 10.06
CA SER A 121 -10.57 10.16 11.32
C SER A 121 -9.40 10.98 11.83
N THR A 122 -9.65 12.25 12.19
CA THR A 122 -8.61 13.12 12.74
C THR A 122 -8.61 13.18 14.26
N VAL A 123 -9.73 12.77 14.91
CA VAL A 123 -9.96 13.00 16.35
C VAL A 123 -10.14 11.70 17.15
N ASP A 124 -10.80 10.68 16.61
CA ASP A 124 -11.09 9.42 17.30
C ASP A 124 -10.63 8.19 16.50
N ALA A 125 -9.46 8.27 15.87
CA ALA A 125 -8.91 7.15 15.12
C ALA A 125 -8.71 5.92 16.01
N VAL A 126 -9.24 4.77 15.59
CA VAL A 126 -8.91 3.49 16.25
C VAL A 126 -7.43 3.19 16.08
N PRO A 127 -6.81 2.39 16.99
CA PRO A 127 -5.37 2.13 16.93
C PRO A 127 -4.87 1.63 15.57
N SER A 128 -5.64 0.77 14.89
CA SER A 128 -5.27 0.28 13.55
C SER A 128 -5.33 1.37 12.48
N GLU A 129 -6.25 2.33 12.57
CA GLU A 129 -6.30 3.48 11.66
C GLU A 129 -5.09 4.39 11.84
N ALA A 130 -4.72 4.70 13.09
CA ALA A 130 -3.54 5.51 13.39
C ALA A 130 -2.24 4.84 12.90
N ALA A 131 -2.11 3.51 13.07
CA ALA A 131 -0.97 2.74 12.57
C ALA A 131 -0.93 2.72 11.03
N CYS A 132 -2.08 2.54 10.37
CA CYS A 132 -2.20 2.62 8.91
C CYS A 132 -1.77 4.00 8.39
N GLN A 133 -2.20 5.10 9.04
CA GLN A 133 -1.80 6.46 8.68
C GLN A 133 -0.29 6.68 8.84
N ALA A 134 0.31 6.15 9.91
CA ALA A 134 1.74 6.26 10.16
C ALA A 134 2.57 5.54 9.07
N GLU A 135 2.17 4.31 8.69
CA GLU A 135 2.83 3.57 7.61
C GLU A 135 2.64 4.25 6.24
N GLY A 136 1.44 4.77 5.95
CA GLY A 136 1.19 5.57 4.74
C GLY A 136 2.09 6.81 4.68
N GLY A 137 2.24 7.52 5.80
CA GLY A 137 3.18 8.63 5.93
C GLY A 137 4.64 8.21 5.68
N ALA A 138 5.06 7.04 6.17
CA ALA A 138 6.40 6.52 5.94
C ALA A 138 6.66 6.16 4.46
N VAL A 139 5.68 5.60 3.77
CA VAL A 139 5.74 5.35 2.31
C VAL A 139 5.91 6.68 1.56
N GLN A 140 5.12 7.69 1.88
CA GLN A 140 5.21 9.01 1.26
C GLN A 140 6.55 9.69 1.54
N ALA A 141 7.05 9.61 2.77
CA ALA A 141 8.35 10.18 3.14
C ALA A 141 9.50 9.54 2.35
N LEU A 142 9.45 8.23 2.10
CA LEU A 142 10.43 7.54 1.26
C LEU A 142 10.40 8.08 -0.18
N MET A 143 9.23 8.24 -0.79
CA MET A 143 9.11 8.79 -2.14
C MET A 143 9.65 10.22 -2.22
N VAL A 144 9.33 11.07 -1.25
CA VAL A 144 9.84 12.44 -1.16
C VAL A 144 11.37 12.45 -1.08
N SER A 145 11.96 11.62 -0.23
CA SER A 145 13.43 11.55 -0.08
C SER A 145 14.15 11.12 -1.35
N VAL A 146 13.51 10.24 -2.14
CA VAL A 146 14.05 9.80 -3.45
C VAL A 146 13.97 10.93 -4.48
N LEU A 147 12.85 11.67 -4.54
CA LEU A 147 12.73 12.83 -5.42
C LEU A 147 13.79 13.90 -5.09
N GLU A 148 13.97 14.22 -3.81
CA GLU A 148 15.00 15.15 -3.35
C GLU A 148 16.42 14.67 -3.70
N THR A 149 16.65 13.35 -3.65
CA THR A 149 17.93 12.76 -4.06
C THR A 149 18.16 12.95 -5.56
N GLY A 150 17.14 12.72 -6.40
CA GLY A 150 17.22 12.91 -7.84
C GLY A 150 17.45 14.37 -8.26
N VAL A 151 16.84 15.32 -7.55
CA VAL A 151 17.13 16.74 -7.75
C VAL A 151 18.59 17.06 -7.38
N ARG A 152 19.08 16.52 -6.27
CA ARG A 152 20.44 16.76 -5.77
C ARG A 152 21.52 16.14 -6.65
N ASP A 153 21.26 14.93 -7.19
CA ASP A 153 22.20 14.23 -8.09
C ASP A 153 22.08 14.66 -9.58
N GLY A 154 21.10 15.53 -9.88
CA GLY A 154 20.88 16.09 -11.21
C GLY A 154 20.14 15.15 -12.17
N SER A 155 19.64 13.99 -11.72
CA SER A 155 18.87 13.06 -12.54
C SER A 155 17.40 13.49 -12.69
N ILE A 156 16.87 14.24 -11.72
CA ILE A 156 15.52 14.81 -11.74
C ILE A 156 15.63 16.34 -11.88
N ARG A 157 14.77 16.92 -12.72
CA ARG A 157 14.70 18.36 -12.94
C ARG A 157 14.29 19.13 -11.68
N ALA A 158 14.92 20.27 -11.41
CA ALA A 158 14.73 21.03 -10.17
C ALA A 158 13.47 21.92 -10.13
N ASP A 159 12.78 22.09 -11.28
CA ASP A 159 11.62 22.98 -11.43
C ASP A 159 10.26 22.29 -11.27
N LEU A 160 10.22 21.08 -10.68
CA LEU A 160 8.98 20.32 -10.45
C LEU A 160 8.09 20.87 -9.32
N GLY A 161 8.60 21.78 -8.51
CA GLY A 161 7.90 22.30 -7.33
C GLY A 161 8.08 21.45 -6.07
N ASP A 162 7.08 21.44 -5.20
CA ASP A 162 7.14 20.72 -3.91
C ASP A 162 7.19 19.20 -4.13
N PRO A 163 8.26 18.52 -3.65
CA PRO A 163 8.39 17.07 -3.79
C PRO A 163 7.21 16.26 -3.22
N ARG A 164 6.53 16.77 -2.20
CA ARG A 164 5.34 16.13 -1.62
C ARG A 164 4.17 16.15 -2.59
N VAL A 165 3.99 17.23 -3.34
CA VAL A 165 2.96 17.34 -4.38
C VAL A 165 3.28 16.37 -5.52
N VAL A 166 4.55 16.33 -5.95
CA VAL A 166 5.03 15.41 -7.00
C VAL A 166 4.84 13.95 -6.59
N ALA A 167 5.22 13.58 -5.36
CA ALA A 167 5.05 12.22 -4.85
C ALA A 167 3.57 11.78 -4.87
N ASN A 168 2.65 12.65 -4.43
CA ASN A 168 1.22 12.36 -4.46
C ASN A 168 0.67 12.27 -5.90
N ALA A 169 1.14 13.11 -6.81
CA ALA A 169 0.75 13.04 -8.22
C ALA A 169 1.22 11.72 -8.87
N LEU A 170 2.46 11.29 -8.62
CA LEU A 170 3.00 10.02 -9.09
C LEU A 170 2.22 8.83 -8.52
N TRP A 171 1.89 8.87 -7.24
CA TRP A 171 1.07 7.85 -6.61
C TRP A 171 -0.32 7.77 -7.25
N GLY A 172 -1.05 8.89 -7.34
CA GLY A 172 -2.39 8.91 -7.95
C GLY A 172 -2.38 8.44 -9.41
N MET A 173 -1.36 8.83 -10.20
CA MET A 173 -1.21 8.41 -11.59
C MET A 173 -0.94 6.90 -11.69
N THR A 174 -0.03 6.36 -10.88
CA THR A 174 0.34 4.93 -10.91
C THR A 174 -0.80 4.08 -10.36
N HIS A 175 -1.43 4.48 -9.24
CA HIS A 175 -2.59 3.80 -8.69
C HIS A 175 -3.75 3.79 -9.69
N GLY A 176 -4.09 4.93 -10.28
CA GLY A 176 -5.19 5.07 -11.23
C GLY A 176 -5.02 4.19 -12.47
N VAL A 177 -3.80 4.10 -13.04
CA VAL A 177 -3.56 3.27 -14.22
C VAL A 177 -3.61 1.77 -13.88
N VAL A 178 -3.11 1.35 -12.71
CA VAL A 178 -3.21 -0.04 -12.24
C VAL A 178 -4.67 -0.43 -12.00
N GLN A 179 -5.44 0.43 -11.34
CA GLN A 179 -6.90 0.26 -11.15
C GLN A 179 -7.63 0.14 -12.50
N LEU A 180 -7.34 1.04 -13.46
CA LEU A 180 -7.93 1.02 -14.78
C LEU A 180 -7.62 -0.31 -15.50
N ALA A 181 -6.35 -0.71 -15.52
CA ALA A 181 -5.91 -1.92 -16.20
C ALA A 181 -6.56 -3.19 -15.62
N SER A 182 -6.76 -3.25 -14.29
CA SER A 182 -7.39 -4.39 -13.63
C SER A 182 -8.93 -4.39 -13.77
N THR A 183 -9.59 -3.27 -13.48
CA THR A 183 -11.07 -3.21 -13.43
C THR A 183 -11.72 -3.07 -14.81
N LYS A 184 -11.00 -2.50 -15.79
CA LYS A 184 -11.51 -2.25 -17.16
C LYS A 184 -10.82 -3.10 -18.23
N ALA A 185 -10.19 -4.22 -17.85
CA ALA A 185 -9.47 -5.09 -18.79
C ALA A 185 -10.30 -5.48 -20.02
N LYS A 186 -11.58 -5.85 -19.83
CA LYS A 186 -12.50 -6.20 -20.93
C LYS A 186 -12.80 -5.02 -21.85
N LEU A 187 -12.96 -3.82 -21.30
CA LEU A 187 -13.21 -2.60 -22.06
C LEU A 187 -11.97 -2.21 -22.87
N LEU A 188 -10.80 -2.25 -22.26
CA LEU A 188 -9.53 -1.98 -22.95
C LEU A 188 -9.31 -2.95 -24.10
N ALA A 189 -9.51 -4.25 -23.88
CA ALA A 189 -9.41 -5.27 -24.92
C ALA A 189 -10.43 -5.06 -26.06
N HIS A 190 -11.65 -4.62 -25.76
CA HIS A 190 -12.64 -4.25 -26.78
C HIS A 190 -12.18 -3.11 -27.69
N HIS A 191 -11.39 -2.18 -27.16
CA HIS A 191 -10.78 -1.11 -27.93
C HIS A 191 -9.41 -1.48 -28.53
N GLY A 192 -8.99 -2.73 -28.46
CA GLY A 192 -7.69 -3.19 -28.96
C GLY A 192 -6.50 -2.66 -28.15
N VAL A 193 -6.73 -2.28 -26.90
CA VAL A 193 -5.70 -1.73 -25.99
C VAL A 193 -5.30 -2.78 -24.96
N ASP A 194 -4.00 -3.04 -24.86
CA ASP A 194 -3.45 -3.90 -23.81
C ASP A 194 -3.25 -3.07 -22.52
N GLY A 195 -3.87 -3.52 -21.42
CA GLY A 195 -3.74 -2.87 -20.11
C GLY A 195 -2.30 -2.78 -19.61
N ARG A 196 -1.46 -3.77 -19.93
CA ARG A 196 -0.03 -3.73 -19.60
C ARG A 196 0.69 -2.62 -20.37
N ALA A 197 0.38 -2.44 -21.65
CA ALA A 197 0.93 -1.36 -22.47
C ALA A 197 0.55 0.02 -21.92
N VAL A 198 -0.67 0.18 -21.37
CA VAL A 198 -1.10 1.43 -20.72
C VAL A 198 -0.24 1.73 -19.48
N ILE A 199 0.01 0.72 -18.65
CA ILE A 199 0.87 0.85 -17.47
C ILE A 199 2.29 1.25 -17.86
N GLU A 200 2.90 0.55 -18.81
CA GLU A 200 4.27 0.84 -19.29
C GLU A 200 4.37 2.25 -19.90
N GLN A 201 3.38 2.66 -20.68
CA GLN A 201 3.33 4.00 -21.25
C GLN A 201 3.20 5.08 -20.16
N THR A 202 2.43 4.83 -19.10
CA THR A 202 2.30 5.75 -17.96
C THR A 202 3.63 5.94 -17.24
N LEU A 203 4.34 4.85 -16.96
CA LEU A 203 5.68 4.92 -16.36
C LEU A 203 6.66 5.69 -17.27
N ALA A 204 6.63 5.42 -18.58
CA ALA A 204 7.50 6.13 -19.53
C ALA A 204 7.18 7.64 -19.61
N MET A 205 5.90 8.03 -19.50
CA MET A 205 5.50 9.43 -19.44
C MET A 205 5.98 10.10 -18.15
N ALA A 206 5.80 9.43 -17.00
CA ALA A 206 6.29 9.92 -15.71
C ALA A 206 7.80 10.11 -15.70
N THR A 207 8.55 9.11 -16.19
CA THR A 207 10.00 9.17 -16.28
C THR A 207 10.47 10.35 -17.10
N ARG A 208 9.88 10.56 -18.30
CA ARG A 208 10.22 11.72 -19.15
C ARG A 208 9.87 13.06 -18.52
N ALA A 209 8.76 13.14 -17.77
CA ALA A 209 8.36 14.37 -17.09
C ALA A 209 9.29 14.72 -15.93
N LEU A 210 9.88 13.73 -15.26
CA LEU A 210 10.77 13.91 -14.12
C LEU A 210 12.23 14.15 -14.54
N ALA A 211 12.67 13.53 -15.64
CA ALA A 211 14.06 13.57 -16.05
C ALA A 211 14.59 15.00 -16.23
N ALA A 212 15.78 15.27 -15.71
CA ALA A 212 16.48 16.49 -16.05
C ALA A 212 16.77 16.51 -17.57
N ASN A 213 16.58 17.64 -18.20
CA ASN A 213 16.99 17.79 -19.60
C ASN A 213 18.53 17.72 -19.66
N PRO A 214 19.13 16.97 -20.61
CA PRO A 214 20.56 16.92 -20.79
C PRO A 214 21.18 18.26 -21.14
#